data_5a2a5229a3e83d78607c7012d013a2ad
#
_entry.id   5a2a5229a3e83d78607c7012d013a2ad
#
_cell.length_a   1.000
_cell.length_b   1.000
_cell.length_c   1.000
_cell.angle_alpha   90.00
_cell.angle_beta   90.00
_cell.angle_gamma   90.00
#
_symmetry.space_group_name_H-M   'P 1'
#
loop_
_entity.id
_entity.type
_entity.pdbx_description
1 polymer ?
#
loop_
_entity_poly.entity_id
_entity_poly.type
_entity_poly.pdbx_seq_one_letter_code
_entity_poly.pdbx_strand_id
1 'polypeptide(L)'
;GPEHIAAFVAEPISTASGVAIPPKGYWKEIRRICDKYNVLLILDEVVTGFGRLGQMFGMNVFDVIPDIVVMAKGITSGYSPLGALATNKKITAKIPEQAFLVPGYTYTGHPVSCAAACANIDIIQNDALVSRVSERGQLLKSKLNEKLSEHPFVGDIRCQGLLACVEIVFDKEKRIPFSYTYGITDILSEYFLKHEVYVRLLEGYIHIGPPFIVTEEEIEWLTDVIKGSFEYLKSRFPV
;
A
#
# COMPACT_ATOMS: atom_id res chain seq x y z
N GLY A 1 7.52 11.88 28.26
CA GLY A 1 8.51 10.84 28.08
C GLY A 1 7.85 9.54 27.60
N PRO A 2 8.60 8.46 27.39
CA PRO A 2 8.09 7.20 26.83
C PRO A 2 7.02 6.51 27.70
N GLU A 3 6.99 6.78 28.98
CA GLU A 3 5.99 6.29 29.94
C GLU A 3 4.55 6.75 29.61
N HIS A 4 4.40 7.75 28.77
CA HIS A 4 3.10 8.26 28.30
C HIS A 4 2.71 7.71 26.93
N ILE A 5 3.53 6.82 26.34
CA ILE A 5 3.30 6.28 25.00
C ILE A 5 2.89 4.81 25.14
N ALA A 6 1.65 4.49 24.77
CA ALA A 6 1.15 3.12 24.80
C ALA A 6 1.61 2.29 23.58
N ALA A 7 1.57 2.89 22.40
CA ALA A 7 1.88 2.20 21.15
C ALA A 7 2.43 3.15 20.07
N PHE A 8 3.22 2.60 19.16
CA PHE A 8 3.58 3.18 17.87
C PHE A 8 2.81 2.46 16.78
N VAL A 9 2.01 3.21 16.01
CA VAL A 9 1.16 2.68 14.93
C VAL A 9 1.65 3.20 13.59
N ALA A 10 1.93 2.30 12.65
CA ALA A 10 2.33 2.70 11.30
C ALA A 10 2.03 1.60 10.27
N GLU A 11 1.90 2.01 9.00
CA GLU A 11 1.88 1.09 7.85
C GLU A 11 3.30 0.58 7.56
N PRO A 12 3.50 -0.69 7.14
CA PRO A 12 4.80 -1.19 6.66
C PRO A 12 5.42 -0.33 5.55
N ILE A 13 4.58 0.15 4.64
CA ILE A 13 4.84 1.18 3.63
C ILE A 13 3.75 2.22 3.79
N SER A 14 4.09 3.49 3.97
CA SER A 14 3.09 4.54 4.10
C SER A 14 2.42 4.79 2.75
N THR A 15 1.20 4.26 2.60
CA THR A 15 0.49 4.28 1.32
C THR A 15 -0.04 5.66 0.98
N ALA A 16 -0.66 6.36 1.95
CA ALA A 16 -1.22 7.70 1.73
C ALA A 16 -0.16 8.77 1.45
N SER A 17 1.08 8.54 1.86
CA SER A 17 2.22 9.44 1.62
C SER A 17 2.94 9.13 0.29
N GLY A 18 2.22 8.63 -0.72
CA GLY A 18 2.80 8.32 -2.02
C GLY A 18 3.64 7.04 -2.03
N VAL A 19 3.18 5.99 -1.36
CA VAL A 19 3.87 4.69 -1.26
C VAL A 19 5.30 4.87 -0.74
N ALA A 20 5.45 5.58 0.39
CA ALA A 20 6.76 5.83 0.99
C ALA A 20 7.34 4.53 1.56
N ILE A 21 8.32 3.97 0.84
CA ILE A 21 9.02 2.75 1.22
C ILE A 21 10.11 3.10 2.24
N PRO A 22 10.10 2.52 3.46
CA PRO A 22 11.09 2.85 4.46
C PRO A 22 12.49 2.36 4.05
N PRO A 23 13.56 3.08 4.47
CA PRO A 23 14.92 2.67 4.18
C PRO A 23 15.29 1.37 4.89
N LYS A 24 16.31 0.67 4.37
CA LYS A 24 16.81 -0.56 4.97
C LYS A 24 17.16 -0.36 6.45
N GLY A 25 16.66 -1.23 7.30
CA GLY A 25 16.92 -1.20 8.74
C GLY A 25 15.93 -0.35 9.55
N TYR A 26 15.07 0.45 8.93
CA TYR A 26 14.07 1.28 9.61
C TYR A 26 13.22 0.47 10.61
N TRP A 27 12.59 -0.59 10.14
CA TRP A 27 11.70 -1.40 10.99
C TRP A 27 12.43 -2.14 12.11
N LYS A 28 13.68 -2.58 11.85
CA LYS A 28 14.53 -3.17 12.89
C LYS A 28 14.81 -2.17 14.01
N GLU A 29 15.09 -0.92 13.65
CA GLU A 29 15.34 0.14 14.63
C GLU A 29 14.06 0.55 15.38
N ILE A 30 12.92 0.67 14.69
CA ILE A 30 11.61 0.92 15.33
C ILE A 30 11.29 -0.17 16.35
N ARG A 31 11.47 -1.46 15.99
CA ARG A 31 11.23 -2.57 16.91
C ARG A 31 12.15 -2.46 18.14
N ARG A 32 13.42 -2.20 17.93
CA ARG A 32 14.39 -2.00 19.01
C ARG A 32 13.98 -0.86 19.97
N ILE A 33 13.50 0.24 19.42
CA ILE A 33 13.04 1.40 20.23
C ILE A 33 11.78 1.02 21.01
N CYS A 34 10.81 0.39 20.37
CA CYS A 34 9.57 -0.08 21.01
C CYS A 34 9.88 -1.04 22.17
N ASP A 35 10.79 -2.01 21.96
CA ASP A 35 11.20 -2.95 23.01
C ASP A 35 11.92 -2.24 24.17
N LYS A 36 12.83 -1.30 23.85
CA LYS A 36 13.58 -0.55 24.85
C LYS A 36 12.68 0.23 25.81
N TYR A 37 11.61 0.80 25.29
CA TYR A 37 10.71 1.68 26.05
C TYR A 37 9.40 1.03 26.45
N ASN A 38 9.25 -0.29 26.19
CA ASN A 38 8.02 -1.04 26.45
C ASN A 38 6.77 -0.44 25.80
N VAL A 39 6.96 0.09 24.57
CA VAL A 39 5.90 0.63 23.71
C VAL A 39 5.44 -0.48 22.76
N LEU A 40 4.15 -0.66 22.58
CA LEU A 40 3.63 -1.65 21.62
C LEU A 40 3.91 -1.20 20.19
N LEU A 41 4.29 -2.15 19.31
CA LEU A 41 4.34 -1.94 17.88
C LEU A 41 3.07 -2.48 17.24
N ILE A 42 2.31 -1.60 16.59
CA ILE A 42 1.10 -1.94 15.83
C ILE A 42 1.38 -1.68 14.35
N LEU A 43 1.28 -2.73 13.53
CA LEU A 43 1.37 -2.58 12.07
C LEU A 43 -0.02 -2.55 11.44
N ASP A 44 -0.27 -1.47 10.69
CA ASP A 44 -1.45 -1.34 9.84
C ASP A 44 -1.18 -2.01 8.47
N GLU A 45 -1.63 -3.25 8.35
CA GLU A 45 -1.53 -4.07 7.14
C GLU A 45 -2.80 -4.00 6.27
N VAL A 46 -3.62 -2.99 6.48
CA VAL A 46 -4.89 -2.82 5.74
C VAL A 46 -4.67 -2.75 4.23
N VAL A 47 -3.58 -2.14 3.77
CA VAL A 47 -3.23 -2.07 2.34
C VAL A 47 -2.13 -3.07 1.97
N THR A 48 -1.16 -3.26 2.83
CA THR A 48 0.06 -4.03 2.56
C THR A 48 -0.11 -5.54 2.73
N GLY A 49 -1.15 -5.97 3.45
CA GLY A 49 -1.42 -7.38 3.74
C GLY A 49 -2.00 -8.16 2.56
N PHE A 50 -2.09 -9.46 2.77
CA PHE A 50 -2.71 -10.46 1.88
C PHE A 50 -2.11 -10.50 0.46
N GLY A 51 -0.78 -10.33 0.35
CA GLY A 51 -0.05 -10.55 -0.89
C GLY A 51 0.35 -9.29 -1.66
N ARG A 52 -0.19 -8.11 -1.35
CA ARG A 52 -0.01 -6.87 -2.13
C ARG A 52 1.45 -6.52 -2.42
N LEU A 53 2.35 -6.79 -1.51
CA LEU A 53 3.78 -6.46 -1.62
C LEU A 53 4.66 -7.61 -2.16
N GLY A 54 4.07 -8.73 -2.60
CA GLY A 54 4.81 -9.92 -3.03
C GLY A 54 5.26 -10.83 -1.87
N GLN A 55 4.76 -10.57 -0.68
CA GLN A 55 4.78 -11.42 0.51
C GLN A 55 3.40 -11.39 1.16
N MET A 56 3.04 -12.40 1.96
CA MET A 56 1.70 -12.46 2.55
C MET A 56 1.37 -11.20 3.36
N PHE A 57 2.35 -10.65 4.09
CA PHE A 57 2.22 -9.40 4.84
C PHE A 57 3.45 -8.51 4.65
N GLY A 58 3.27 -7.19 4.83
CA GLY A 58 4.36 -6.23 4.80
C GLY A 58 5.39 -6.48 5.91
N MET A 59 4.97 -6.98 7.07
CA MET A 59 5.89 -7.39 8.14
C MET A 59 6.88 -8.48 7.67
N ASN A 60 6.49 -9.34 6.72
CA ASN A 60 7.38 -10.35 6.14
C ASN A 60 8.41 -9.72 5.17
N VAL A 61 8.01 -8.65 4.44
CA VAL A 61 8.93 -7.91 3.55
C VAL A 61 10.06 -7.26 4.33
N PHE A 62 9.76 -6.74 5.52
CA PHE A 62 10.70 -5.96 6.33
C PHE A 62 11.30 -6.74 7.51
N ASP A 63 11.00 -8.03 7.63
CA ASP A 63 11.48 -8.90 8.73
C ASP A 63 11.27 -8.28 10.12
N VAL A 64 10.03 -7.85 10.39
CA VAL A 64 9.64 -7.25 11.65
C VAL A 64 8.43 -7.95 12.25
N ILE A 65 8.47 -8.25 13.54
CA ILE A 65 7.36 -8.87 14.27
C ILE A 65 6.68 -7.81 15.13
N PRO A 66 5.46 -7.38 14.79
CA PRO A 66 4.70 -6.46 15.62
C PRO A 66 4.06 -7.14 16.82
N ASP A 67 3.56 -6.35 17.76
CA ASP A 67 2.73 -6.82 18.85
C ASP A 67 1.27 -6.99 18.43
N ILE A 68 0.79 -6.13 17.53
CA ILE A 68 -0.57 -6.14 16.97
C ILE A 68 -0.51 -5.88 15.46
N VAL A 69 -1.35 -6.61 14.71
CA VAL A 69 -1.56 -6.40 13.27
C VAL A 69 -3.01 -6.04 13.02
N VAL A 70 -3.24 -4.95 12.28
CA VAL A 70 -4.57 -4.53 11.83
C VAL A 70 -4.73 -4.88 10.36
N MET A 71 -5.84 -5.48 9.99
CA MET A 71 -6.09 -6.03 8.66
C MET A 71 -7.49 -5.67 8.16
N ALA A 72 -7.63 -5.44 6.86
CA ALA A 72 -8.90 -5.27 6.17
C ALA A 72 -8.72 -5.51 4.66
N LYS A 73 -9.52 -4.90 3.82
CA LYS A 73 -9.45 -4.86 2.34
C LYS A 73 -9.09 -6.20 1.71
N GLY A 74 -7.78 -6.47 1.54
CA GLY A 74 -7.26 -7.71 0.96
C GLY A 74 -7.70 -8.99 1.67
N ILE A 75 -8.15 -8.93 2.92
CA ILE A 75 -8.65 -10.08 3.67
C ILE A 75 -9.84 -10.78 2.96
N THR A 76 -10.67 -10.00 2.25
CA THR A 76 -11.80 -10.50 1.47
C THR A 76 -11.74 -10.09 -0.01
N SER A 77 -10.67 -9.44 -0.46
CA SER A 77 -10.55 -8.83 -1.80
C SER A 77 -11.74 -7.94 -2.19
N GLY A 78 -12.41 -7.32 -1.21
CA GLY A 78 -13.55 -6.44 -1.41
C GLY A 78 -14.90 -7.15 -1.63
N TYR A 79 -14.96 -8.47 -1.61
CA TYR A 79 -16.21 -9.23 -1.79
C TYR A 79 -17.17 -9.09 -0.60
N SER A 80 -16.65 -8.85 0.60
CA SER A 80 -17.46 -8.60 1.78
C SER A 80 -16.72 -7.68 2.76
N PRO A 81 -17.41 -6.76 3.45
CA PRO A 81 -16.75 -5.90 4.44
C PRO A 81 -16.30 -6.73 5.65
N LEU A 82 -14.99 -6.70 5.92
CA LEU A 82 -14.38 -7.34 7.08
C LEU A 82 -13.12 -6.59 7.49
N GLY A 83 -12.97 -6.36 8.79
CA GLY A 83 -11.72 -5.98 9.42
C GLY A 83 -11.32 -7.04 10.44
N ALA A 84 -10.03 -7.20 10.66
CA ALA A 84 -9.50 -8.12 11.65
C ALA A 84 -8.33 -7.49 12.40
N LEU A 85 -8.12 -7.96 13.63
CA LEU A 85 -6.98 -7.63 14.45
C LEU A 85 -6.38 -8.92 14.96
N ALA A 86 -5.07 -9.07 14.82
CA ALA A 86 -4.32 -10.18 15.39
C ALA A 86 -3.31 -9.66 16.41
N THR A 87 -3.12 -10.42 17.48
CA THR A 87 -2.14 -10.10 18.52
C THR A 87 -1.43 -11.35 19.01
N ASN A 88 -0.28 -11.17 19.65
CA ASN A 88 0.52 -12.27 20.18
C ASN A 88 0.08 -12.68 21.60
N LYS A 89 0.53 -13.88 22.00
CA LYS A 89 0.23 -14.44 23.36
C LYS A 89 0.73 -13.55 24.50
N LYS A 90 1.78 -12.75 24.31
CA LYS A 90 2.32 -11.85 25.34
C LYS A 90 1.28 -10.79 25.75
N ILE A 91 0.46 -10.36 24.80
CA ILE A 91 -0.62 -9.41 25.07
C ILE A 91 -1.84 -10.12 25.63
N THR A 92 -2.30 -11.20 24.98
CA THR A 92 -3.50 -11.91 25.42
C THR A 92 -3.37 -12.50 26.81
N ALA A 93 -2.18 -12.94 27.23
CA ALA A 93 -1.92 -13.42 28.58
C ALA A 93 -2.08 -12.35 29.68
N LYS A 94 -2.08 -11.07 29.32
CA LYS A 94 -2.31 -9.96 30.27
C LYS A 94 -3.76 -9.55 30.36
N ILE A 95 -4.64 -10.10 29.51
CA ILE A 95 -6.07 -9.86 29.57
C ILE A 95 -6.64 -10.80 30.63
N PRO A 96 -7.25 -10.29 31.72
CA PRO A 96 -7.86 -11.13 32.73
C PRO A 96 -8.92 -12.05 32.11
N GLU A 97 -9.03 -13.30 32.56
CA GLU A 97 -10.03 -14.25 32.04
C GLU A 97 -11.48 -13.73 32.12
N GLN A 98 -11.75 -12.83 33.07
CA GLN A 98 -13.06 -12.21 33.27
C GLN A 98 -13.19 -10.87 32.53
N ALA A 99 -12.15 -10.40 31.82
CA ALA A 99 -12.23 -9.14 31.11
C ALA A 99 -12.99 -9.32 29.81
N PHE A 100 -14.06 -8.58 29.67
CA PHE A 100 -14.73 -8.42 28.38
C PHE A 100 -13.83 -7.57 27.47
N LEU A 101 -13.41 -8.13 26.33
CA LEU A 101 -12.87 -7.32 25.24
C LEU A 101 -14.00 -6.45 24.68
N VAL A 102 -14.10 -5.23 25.17
CA VAL A 102 -14.94 -4.21 24.57
C VAL A 102 -14.03 -3.43 23.59
N PRO A 103 -14.36 -3.36 22.33
CA PRO A 103 -15.69 -3.25 21.76
C PRO A 103 -16.15 -4.52 20.99
N GLY A 104 -17.35 -5.01 21.30
CA GLY A 104 -18.08 -5.92 20.45
C GLY A 104 -18.92 -5.12 19.47
N TYR A 105 -18.51 -5.06 18.20
CA TYR A 105 -19.37 -4.51 17.15
C TYR A 105 -20.46 -5.54 16.82
N THR A 106 -21.68 -5.05 16.50
CA THR A 106 -22.85 -5.92 16.20
C THR A 106 -22.54 -6.96 15.12
N TYR A 107 -21.72 -6.61 14.13
CA TYR A 107 -21.35 -7.50 13.03
C TYR A 107 -20.01 -8.22 13.23
N THR A 108 -19.45 -8.23 14.43
CA THR A 108 -18.23 -8.99 14.73
C THR A 108 -18.46 -10.48 14.48
N GLY A 109 -17.56 -11.12 13.74
CA GLY A 109 -17.65 -12.54 13.40
C GLY A 109 -18.80 -12.87 12.43
N HIS A 110 -19.24 -11.90 11.59
CA HIS A 110 -20.29 -12.13 10.61
C HIS A 110 -19.95 -13.34 9.71
N PRO A 111 -20.77 -14.42 9.72
CA PRO A 111 -20.37 -15.70 9.13
C PRO A 111 -20.10 -15.62 7.63
N VAL A 112 -20.89 -14.84 6.88
CA VAL A 112 -20.70 -14.68 5.43
C VAL A 112 -19.39 -13.97 5.14
N SER A 113 -19.05 -12.89 5.88
CA SER A 113 -17.78 -12.18 5.69
C SER A 113 -16.57 -13.03 6.08
N CYS A 114 -16.70 -13.82 7.15
CA CYS A 114 -15.65 -14.76 7.57
C CYS A 114 -15.46 -15.87 6.53
N ALA A 115 -16.54 -16.44 5.98
CA ALA A 115 -16.46 -17.45 4.92
C ALA A 115 -15.81 -16.89 3.65
N ALA A 116 -16.18 -15.67 3.25
CA ALA A 116 -15.55 -14.99 2.12
C ALA A 116 -14.04 -14.77 2.34
N ALA A 117 -13.63 -14.40 3.57
CA ALA A 117 -12.22 -14.25 3.92
C ALA A 117 -11.46 -15.57 3.84
N CYS A 118 -12.01 -16.66 4.38
CA CYS A 118 -11.40 -18.00 4.30
C CYS A 118 -11.20 -18.41 2.83
N ALA A 119 -12.25 -18.34 2.02
CA ALA A 119 -12.17 -18.68 0.60
C ALA A 119 -11.14 -17.82 -0.17
N ASN A 120 -11.10 -16.51 0.11
CA ASN A 120 -10.14 -15.60 -0.51
C ASN A 120 -8.68 -15.93 -0.11
N ILE A 121 -8.44 -16.23 1.16
CA ILE A 121 -7.10 -16.61 1.65
C ILE A 121 -6.67 -17.94 1.01
N ASP A 122 -7.57 -18.92 0.91
CA ASP A 122 -7.30 -20.19 0.25
C ASP A 122 -6.92 -20.00 -1.22
N ILE A 123 -7.62 -19.15 -1.97
CA ILE A 123 -7.28 -18.79 -3.35
C ILE A 123 -5.89 -18.14 -3.43
N ILE A 124 -5.61 -17.15 -2.57
CA ILE A 124 -4.31 -16.46 -2.57
C ILE A 124 -3.16 -17.46 -2.36
N GLN A 125 -3.35 -18.45 -1.49
CA GLN A 125 -2.33 -19.44 -1.16
C GLN A 125 -2.23 -20.54 -2.22
N ASN A 126 -3.35 -21.12 -2.66
CA ASN A 126 -3.38 -22.26 -3.57
C ASN A 126 -3.01 -21.89 -4.99
N ASP A 127 -3.36 -20.70 -5.46
CA ASP A 127 -3.09 -20.22 -6.82
C ASP A 127 -1.74 -19.49 -6.94
N ALA A 128 -0.90 -19.59 -5.91
CA ALA A 128 0.44 -18.97 -5.85
C ALA A 128 0.43 -17.46 -6.18
N LEU A 129 -0.67 -16.75 -5.82
CA LEU A 129 -0.84 -15.34 -6.20
C LEU A 129 0.23 -14.43 -5.59
N VAL A 130 0.78 -14.77 -4.43
CA VAL A 130 1.85 -13.98 -3.78
C VAL A 130 3.12 -13.96 -4.62
N SER A 131 3.55 -15.11 -5.19
CA SER A 131 4.71 -15.17 -6.08
C SER A 131 4.43 -14.43 -7.40
N ARG A 132 3.22 -14.58 -7.97
CA ARG A 132 2.80 -13.82 -9.14
C ARG A 132 2.86 -12.32 -8.91
N VAL A 133 2.41 -11.83 -7.75
CA VAL A 133 2.52 -10.40 -7.38
C VAL A 133 3.98 -9.96 -7.33
N SER A 134 4.90 -10.79 -6.83
CA SER A 134 6.32 -10.48 -6.81
C SER A 134 6.89 -10.32 -8.24
N GLU A 135 6.59 -11.26 -9.13
CA GLU A 135 7.03 -11.25 -10.53
C GLU A 135 6.44 -10.05 -11.31
N ARG A 136 5.10 -9.89 -11.25
CA ARG A 136 4.40 -8.78 -11.92
C ARG A 136 4.80 -7.42 -11.36
N GLY A 137 5.10 -7.35 -10.08
CA GLY A 137 5.61 -6.13 -9.43
C GLY A 137 6.99 -5.73 -9.94
N GLN A 138 7.88 -6.68 -10.19
CA GLN A 138 9.18 -6.41 -10.81
C GLN A 138 9.01 -5.89 -12.25
N LEU A 139 8.11 -6.49 -13.03
CA LEU A 139 7.79 -6.03 -14.37
C LEU A 139 7.21 -4.61 -14.35
N LEU A 140 6.21 -4.35 -13.50
CA LEU A 140 5.60 -3.02 -13.33
C LEU A 140 6.66 -1.97 -12.99
N LYS A 141 7.53 -2.27 -12.02
CA LYS A 141 8.63 -1.38 -11.64
C LYS A 141 9.58 -1.10 -12.80
N SER A 142 9.98 -2.15 -13.54
CA SER A 142 10.85 -2.01 -14.69
C SER A 142 10.25 -1.11 -15.76
N LYS A 143 8.98 -1.37 -16.13
CA LYS A 143 8.26 -0.59 -17.16
C LYS A 143 8.03 0.86 -16.77
N LEU A 144 7.66 1.13 -15.52
CA LEU A 144 7.52 2.51 -15.03
C LEU A 144 8.86 3.25 -15.10
N ASN A 145 9.95 2.64 -14.68
CA ASN A 145 11.28 3.27 -14.76
C ASN A 145 11.73 3.49 -16.20
N GLU A 146 11.62 2.47 -17.07
CA GLU A 146 11.98 2.55 -18.49
C GLU A 146 11.27 3.70 -19.19
N LYS A 147 9.96 3.88 -18.92
CA LYS A 147 9.12 4.83 -19.65
C LYS A 147 9.11 6.24 -19.06
N LEU A 148 9.42 6.40 -17.76
CA LEU A 148 9.11 7.63 -17.02
C LEU A 148 10.30 8.23 -16.27
N SER A 149 11.38 7.48 -16.00
CA SER A 149 12.47 7.97 -15.13
C SER A 149 13.11 9.28 -15.63
N GLU A 150 13.16 9.48 -16.94
CA GLU A 150 13.76 10.69 -17.54
C GLU A 150 12.76 11.82 -17.77
N HIS A 151 11.48 11.62 -17.48
CA HIS A 151 10.47 12.65 -17.73
C HIS A 151 10.61 13.80 -16.72
N PRO A 152 10.59 15.09 -17.18
CA PRO A 152 10.88 16.24 -16.32
C PRO A 152 9.84 16.45 -15.20
N PHE A 153 8.61 15.97 -15.37
CA PHE A 153 7.55 16.05 -14.36
C PHE A 153 7.46 14.84 -13.44
N VAL A 154 8.35 13.86 -13.57
CA VAL A 154 8.41 12.69 -12.69
C VAL A 154 9.47 12.91 -11.62
N GLY A 155 9.04 13.09 -10.37
CA GLY A 155 9.91 13.28 -9.23
C GLY A 155 10.55 11.99 -8.74
N ASP A 156 9.72 10.96 -8.55
CA ASP A 156 10.15 9.66 -8.04
C ASP A 156 9.18 8.55 -8.48
N ILE A 157 9.69 7.32 -8.58
CA ILE A 157 8.91 6.11 -8.89
C ILE A 157 9.16 5.08 -7.79
N ARG A 158 8.14 4.82 -6.99
CA ARG A 158 8.19 3.88 -5.88
C ARG A 158 7.33 2.65 -6.21
N CYS A 159 7.86 1.47 -6.00
CA CYS A 159 7.15 0.22 -6.31
C CYS A 159 7.65 -0.92 -5.42
N GLN A 160 6.70 -1.60 -4.77
CA GLN A 160 6.94 -2.83 -4.02
C GLN A 160 5.78 -3.81 -4.28
N GLY A 161 6.07 -4.94 -4.90
CA GLY A 161 5.02 -5.83 -5.41
C GLY A 161 4.11 -5.10 -6.41
N LEU A 162 2.81 -5.28 -6.31
CA LEU A 162 1.81 -4.56 -7.11
C LEU A 162 1.24 -3.33 -6.37
N LEU A 163 2.07 -2.65 -5.60
CA LEU A 163 1.79 -1.35 -5.02
C LEU A 163 2.84 -0.36 -5.52
N ALA A 164 2.44 0.60 -6.34
CA ALA A 164 3.34 1.58 -6.91
C ALA A 164 2.78 3.01 -6.82
N CYS A 165 3.69 3.96 -6.95
CA CYS A 165 3.37 5.38 -7.02
C CYS A 165 4.34 6.09 -7.95
N VAL A 166 3.82 7.00 -8.76
CA VAL A 166 4.62 7.96 -9.53
C VAL A 166 4.36 9.34 -8.93
N GLU A 167 5.42 9.98 -8.47
CA GLU A 167 5.38 11.34 -7.92
C GLU A 167 5.44 12.36 -9.05
N ILE A 168 4.53 13.34 -8.98
CA ILE A 168 4.39 14.39 -9.98
C ILE A 168 5.01 15.67 -9.44
N VAL A 169 5.98 16.24 -10.17
CA VAL A 169 6.65 17.49 -9.82
C VAL A 169 6.61 18.48 -10.99
N PHE A 170 6.63 19.76 -10.67
CA PHE A 170 6.74 20.82 -11.68
C PHE A 170 8.20 21.01 -12.15
N ASP A 171 9.14 20.90 -11.23
CA ASP A 171 10.58 21.00 -11.50
C ASP A 171 11.30 19.86 -10.75
N LYS A 172 11.80 18.91 -11.50
CA LYS A 172 12.49 17.73 -10.97
C LYS A 172 13.81 18.07 -10.29
N GLU A 173 14.59 18.97 -10.87
CA GLU A 173 15.91 19.34 -10.35
C GLU A 173 15.80 20.07 -9.02
N LYS A 174 14.87 21.01 -8.93
CA LYS A 174 14.60 21.79 -7.72
C LYS A 174 13.63 21.12 -6.76
N ARG A 175 13.06 19.96 -7.13
CA ARG A 175 12.04 19.22 -6.36
C ARG A 175 10.83 20.08 -5.99
N ILE A 176 10.37 20.91 -6.95
CA ILE A 176 9.22 21.78 -6.74
C ILE A 176 7.96 21.02 -7.16
N PRO A 177 6.96 20.82 -6.28
CA PRO A 177 5.69 20.24 -6.66
C PRO A 177 4.89 21.18 -7.56
N PHE A 178 3.91 20.64 -8.29
CA PHE A 178 2.92 21.50 -8.93
C PHE A 178 2.15 22.30 -7.89
N SER A 179 1.88 23.57 -8.18
CA SER A 179 0.96 24.33 -7.35
C SER A 179 -0.45 23.74 -7.45
N TYR A 180 -1.15 23.71 -6.33
CA TYR A 180 -2.56 23.32 -6.26
C TYR A 180 -3.45 24.05 -7.29
N THR A 181 -3.11 25.32 -7.57
CA THR A 181 -3.86 26.17 -8.52
C THR A 181 -3.84 25.68 -9.96
N TYR A 182 -2.95 24.75 -10.31
CA TYR A 182 -2.90 24.18 -11.67
C TYR A 182 -3.96 23.11 -11.91
N GLY A 183 -4.63 22.57 -10.86
CA GLY A 183 -5.69 21.60 -11.02
C GLY A 183 -5.26 20.28 -11.67
N ILE A 184 -4.00 19.86 -11.49
CA ILE A 184 -3.45 18.69 -12.21
C ILE A 184 -4.20 17.39 -11.89
N THR A 185 -4.79 17.28 -10.69
CA THR A 185 -5.59 16.11 -10.31
C THR A 185 -6.81 15.97 -11.20
N ASP A 186 -7.52 17.05 -11.48
CA ASP A 186 -8.70 17.03 -12.35
C ASP A 186 -8.30 16.76 -13.82
N ILE A 187 -7.23 17.41 -14.28
CA ILE A 187 -6.67 17.21 -15.63
C ILE A 187 -6.30 15.74 -15.85
N LEU A 188 -5.63 15.13 -14.89
CA LEU A 188 -5.23 13.72 -14.97
C LEU A 188 -6.42 12.78 -14.81
N SER A 189 -7.40 13.09 -13.94
CA SER A 189 -8.62 12.31 -13.81
C SER A 189 -9.37 12.21 -15.14
N GLU A 190 -9.55 13.33 -15.84
CA GLU A 190 -10.17 13.33 -17.17
C GLU A 190 -9.36 12.51 -18.19
N TYR A 191 -8.02 12.66 -18.15
CA TYR A 191 -7.14 11.91 -19.05
C TYR A 191 -7.29 10.41 -18.84
N PHE A 192 -7.17 9.93 -17.60
CA PHE A 192 -7.26 8.52 -17.28
C PHE A 192 -8.63 7.92 -17.60
N LEU A 193 -9.72 8.62 -17.30
CA LEU A 193 -11.08 8.18 -17.64
C LEU A 193 -11.29 8.04 -19.16
N LYS A 194 -10.75 8.95 -19.97
CA LYS A 194 -10.79 8.86 -21.44
C LYS A 194 -10.00 7.67 -21.98
N HIS A 195 -9.02 7.17 -21.23
CA HIS A 195 -8.21 6.02 -21.60
C HIS A 195 -8.64 4.75 -20.87
N GLU A 196 -9.85 4.75 -20.29
CA GLU A 196 -10.45 3.59 -19.59
C GLU A 196 -9.60 3.05 -18.43
N VAL A 197 -8.79 3.92 -17.81
CA VAL A 197 -7.95 3.60 -16.65
C VAL A 197 -8.50 4.30 -15.42
N TYR A 198 -8.64 3.55 -14.34
CA TYR A 198 -8.91 4.12 -13.03
C TYR A 198 -7.69 3.98 -12.13
N VAL A 199 -7.11 5.10 -11.74
CA VAL A 199 -6.04 5.21 -10.74
C VAL A 199 -6.47 6.14 -9.62
N ARG A 200 -5.94 5.93 -8.43
CA ARG A 200 -6.16 6.87 -7.34
C ARG A 200 -5.16 8.01 -7.47
N LEU A 201 -5.67 9.19 -7.74
CA LEU A 201 -4.91 10.44 -7.74
C LEU A 201 -4.99 11.07 -6.35
N LEU A 202 -3.86 11.29 -5.75
CA LEU A 202 -3.69 12.17 -4.61
C LEU A 202 -2.85 13.36 -5.06
N GLU A 203 -2.90 14.46 -4.31
CA GLU A 203 -2.15 15.65 -4.65
C GLU A 203 -0.67 15.34 -4.84
N GLY A 204 -0.19 15.47 -6.09
CA GLY A 204 1.19 15.15 -6.47
C GLY A 204 1.52 13.65 -6.66
N TYR A 205 0.55 12.75 -6.62
CA TYR A 205 0.82 11.30 -6.70
C TYR A 205 -0.19 10.54 -7.55
N ILE A 206 0.31 9.66 -8.43
CA ILE A 206 -0.47 8.64 -9.12
C ILE A 206 -0.24 7.32 -8.39
N HIS A 207 -1.27 6.83 -7.66
CA HIS A 207 -1.22 5.54 -6.98
C HIS A 207 -1.69 4.43 -7.91
N ILE A 208 -0.91 3.35 -8.00
CA ILE A 208 -1.10 2.23 -8.90
C ILE A 208 -1.21 0.96 -8.06
N GLY A 209 -2.31 0.23 -8.22
CA GLY A 209 -2.56 -1.00 -7.47
C GLY A 209 -3.42 -1.98 -8.28
N PRO A 210 -2.89 -2.56 -9.37
CA PRO A 210 -3.65 -3.46 -10.21
C PRO A 210 -4.04 -4.75 -9.46
N PRO A 211 -5.03 -5.52 -9.97
CA PRO A 211 -5.38 -6.81 -9.40
C PRO A 211 -4.22 -7.81 -9.51
N PHE A 212 -4.18 -8.82 -8.63
CA PHE A 212 -3.10 -9.83 -8.61
C PHE A 212 -3.02 -10.67 -9.89
N ILE A 213 -4.14 -10.76 -10.60
CA ILE A 213 -4.27 -11.52 -11.86
C ILE A 213 -3.86 -10.70 -13.09
N VAL A 214 -3.41 -9.46 -12.92
CA VAL A 214 -2.97 -8.60 -14.04
C VAL A 214 -1.99 -9.32 -14.95
N THR A 215 -2.18 -9.19 -16.27
CA THR A 215 -1.29 -9.78 -17.28
C THR A 215 -0.09 -8.88 -17.59
N GLU A 216 0.87 -9.38 -18.36
CA GLU A 216 2.02 -8.59 -18.82
C GLU A 216 1.58 -7.51 -19.81
N GLU A 217 0.66 -7.87 -20.68
CA GLU A 217 0.09 -6.97 -21.69
C GLU A 217 -0.69 -5.82 -21.02
N GLU A 218 -1.45 -6.13 -19.96
CA GLU A 218 -2.17 -5.12 -19.19
C GLU A 218 -1.22 -4.19 -18.43
N ILE A 219 -0.08 -4.70 -17.92
CA ILE A 219 0.97 -3.88 -17.31
C ILE A 219 1.62 -2.97 -18.35
N GLU A 220 1.92 -3.50 -19.54
CA GLU A 220 2.49 -2.72 -20.64
C GLU A 220 1.54 -1.58 -21.04
N TRP A 221 0.26 -1.92 -21.30
CA TRP A 221 -0.77 -0.95 -21.63
C TRP A 221 -0.96 0.11 -20.53
N LEU A 222 -1.08 -0.30 -19.26
CA LEU A 222 -1.23 0.62 -18.13
C LEU A 222 -0.07 1.61 -18.06
N THR A 223 1.16 1.11 -18.21
CA THR A 223 2.36 1.97 -18.15
C THR A 223 2.48 2.90 -19.35
N ASP A 224 1.96 2.51 -20.53
CA ASP A 224 1.86 3.40 -21.71
C ASP A 224 0.83 4.51 -21.48
N VAL A 225 -0.32 4.19 -20.91
CA VAL A 225 -1.33 5.20 -20.55
C VAL A 225 -0.77 6.18 -19.52
N ILE A 226 -0.03 5.68 -18.50
CA ILE A 226 0.61 6.56 -17.52
C ILE A 226 1.66 7.45 -18.20
N LYS A 227 2.50 6.92 -19.08
CA LYS A 227 3.46 7.73 -19.85
C LYS A 227 2.74 8.81 -20.64
N GLY A 228 1.69 8.46 -21.38
CA GLY A 228 0.88 9.40 -22.16
C GLY A 228 0.29 10.51 -21.29
N SER A 229 -0.07 10.24 -20.03
CA SER A 229 -0.58 11.25 -19.11
C SER A 229 0.46 12.34 -18.78
N PHE A 230 1.73 11.98 -18.68
CA PHE A 230 2.83 12.92 -18.46
C PHE A 230 3.15 13.74 -19.73
N GLU A 231 3.11 13.13 -20.92
CA GLU A 231 3.24 13.85 -22.18
C GLU A 231 2.08 14.84 -22.38
N TYR A 232 0.87 14.46 -21.95
CA TYR A 232 -0.28 15.35 -21.95
C TYR A 232 -0.10 16.53 -20.99
N LEU A 233 0.41 16.31 -19.78
CA LEU A 233 0.76 17.40 -18.86
C LEU A 233 1.81 18.33 -19.49
N LYS A 234 2.87 17.77 -20.10
CA LYS A 234 3.92 18.53 -20.74
C LYS A 234 3.41 19.41 -21.88
N SER A 235 2.40 18.97 -22.63
CA SER A 235 1.78 19.77 -23.67
C SER A 235 0.98 20.97 -23.12
N ARG A 236 0.49 20.87 -21.89
CA ARG A 236 -0.25 21.93 -21.20
C ARG A 236 0.63 22.90 -20.41
N PHE A 237 1.76 22.40 -19.92
CA PHE A 237 2.71 23.14 -19.10
C PHE A 237 4.11 23.03 -19.74
N PRO A 238 4.36 23.74 -20.86
CA PRO A 238 5.66 23.71 -21.51
C PRO A 238 6.74 24.26 -20.56
N VAL A 239 7.79 23.47 -20.34
CA VAL A 239 8.97 23.79 -19.51
C VAL A 239 10.12 24.17 -20.44
#